data_3f63e26007d5fa5b1e12b6fa4b17724a
#
_entry.id   3f63e26007d5fa5b1e12b6fa4b17724a
#
_cell.length_a   1.000
_cell.length_b   1.000
_cell.length_c   1.000
_cell.angle_alpha   90.00
_cell.angle_beta   90.00
_cell.angle_gamma   90.00
#
_symmetry.space_group_name_H-M   'P 1'
#
loop_
_entity.id
_entity.type
_entity.pdbx_description
1 polymer ?
#
loop_
_entity_poly.entity_id
_entity_poly.type
_entity_poly.pdbx_seq_one_letter_code
_entity_poly.pdbx_strand_id
1 'polypeptide(L)' 'MMKEYEVVHEIFNLCSGNQMRDVFIEEVELPENGFEAYIRKRHKEKDLVLEREDLPNGNVIYVVMTAEIKQRYSFTEIY' A
#
# COMPACT_ATOMS: atom_id res chain seq x y z
N MET A 1 -1.62 -2.98 20.36
CA MET A 1 -0.98 -1.67 20.52
C MET A 1 -0.89 -0.96 19.17
N MET A 2 -1.35 0.27 19.12
CA MET A 2 -1.34 1.05 17.87
C MET A 2 0.03 1.67 17.65
N LYS A 3 0.46 1.74 16.39
CA LYS A 3 1.69 2.41 15.99
C LYS A 3 1.39 3.37 14.86
N GLU A 4 2.20 4.41 14.75
CA GLU A 4 2.08 5.38 13.68
C GLU A 4 2.98 4.99 12.52
N TYR A 5 2.42 5.09 11.31
CA TYR A 5 3.14 4.77 10.08
C TYR A 5 2.98 5.87 9.05
N GLU A 6 4.05 6.13 8.32
CA GLU A 6 3.97 6.91 7.10
C GLU A 6 3.65 5.95 5.96
N VAL A 7 2.57 6.22 5.25
CA VAL A 7 2.13 5.40 4.12
C VAL A 7 2.43 6.15 2.83
N VAL A 8 3.24 5.53 1.98
CA VAL A 8 3.46 6.03 0.62
C VAL A 8 2.64 5.14 -0.30
N HIS A 9 1.60 5.71 -0.88
CA HIS A 9 0.68 5.02 -1.78
C HIS A 9 0.98 5.43 -3.22
N GLU A 10 1.44 4.48 -4.02
CA GLU A 10 1.79 4.70 -5.42
C GLU A 10 0.79 3.98 -6.32
N ILE A 11 0.26 4.70 -7.29
CA ILE A 11 -0.66 4.13 -8.27
C ILE A 11 0.04 4.14 -9.62
N PHE A 12 0.21 2.95 -10.20
CA PHE A 12 0.87 2.80 -11.50
C PHE A 12 -0.20 2.73 -12.59
N ASN A 13 -0.29 3.80 -13.38
CA ASN A 13 -1.21 3.82 -14.51
C ASN A 13 -0.61 3.08 -15.69
N LEU A 14 -1.36 2.09 -16.20
CA LEU A 14 -0.94 1.25 -17.31
C LEU A 14 -1.31 1.84 -18.67
N CYS A 15 -1.51 3.15 -18.76
CA CYS A 15 -1.80 3.80 -20.04
C CYS A 15 -0.59 3.73 -20.96
N SER A 16 -0.82 3.19 -22.16
CA SER A 16 0.22 3.10 -23.18
C SER A 16 0.76 4.49 -23.52
N GLY A 17 2.06 4.69 -23.31
CA GLY A 17 2.76 5.91 -23.69
C GLY A 17 3.03 6.91 -22.57
N ASN A 18 2.38 6.78 -21.43
CA ASN A 18 2.65 7.63 -20.27
C ASN A 18 2.86 6.78 -19.02
N GLN A 19 4.09 6.75 -18.54
CA GLN A 19 4.41 6.12 -17.27
C GLN A 19 4.16 7.11 -16.15
N MET A 20 2.92 7.56 -15.99
CA MET A 20 2.58 8.46 -14.90
C MET A 20 2.26 7.64 -13.67
N ARG A 21 2.99 7.96 -12.61
CA ARG A 21 2.79 7.36 -11.30
C ARG A 21 2.26 8.44 -10.36
N ASP A 22 1.08 8.19 -9.81
CA ASP A 22 0.53 9.05 -8.77
C ASP A 22 1.06 8.60 -7.42
N VAL A 23 1.54 9.53 -6.62
CA VAL A 23 2.09 9.25 -5.29
C VAL A 23 1.32 10.06 -4.25
N PHE A 24 0.81 9.37 -3.25
CA PHE A 24 0.13 9.98 -2.11
C PHE A 24 0.84 9.58 -0.83
N ILE A 25 1.09 10.55 0.03
CA ILE A 25 1.75 10.31 1.31
C ILE A 25 0.80 10.73 2.43
N GLU A 26 0.59 9.82 3.39
CA GLU A 26 -0.23 10.14 4.56
C GLU A 26 0.33 9.44 5.80
N GLU A 27 -0.08 9.92 6.97
CA GLU A 27 0.27 9.30 8.23
C GLU A 27 -0.96 8.63 8.80
N VAL A 28 -0.80 7.38 9.25
CA VAL A 28 -1.91 6.59 9.79
C VAL A 28 -1.48 5.91 11.08
N GLU A 29 -2.44 5.64 11.93
CA GLU A 29 -2.24 4.86 13.14
C GLU A 29 -2.89 3.49 12.95
N LEU A 30 -2.12 2.43 13.07
CA LEU A 30 -2.58 1.08 12.82
C LEU A 30 -2.09 0.12 13.91
N PRO A 31 -2.88 -0.93 14.20
CA PRO A 31 -2.40 -2.01 15.05
C PRO A 31 -1.29 -2.79 14.32
N GLU A 32 -0.52 -3.55 15.08
CA GLU A 32 0.66 -4.25 14.57
C GLU A 32 0.39 -5.13 13.36
N ASN A 33 -0.80 -5.73 13.28
CA ASN A 33 -1.21 -6.57 12.14
C ASN A 33 -2.33 -5.95 11.31
N GLY A 34 -2.40 -4.61 11.28
CA GLY A 34 -3.50 -3.91 10.66
C GLY A 34 -3.32 -3.48 9.21
N PHE A 35 -2.18 -3.82 8.59
CA PHE A 35 -1.89 -3.34 7.23
C PHE A 35 -2.88 -3.87 6.20
N GLU A 36 -3.13 -5.17 6.20
CA GLU A 36 -4.04 -5.78 5.25
C GLU A 36 -5.46 -5.25 5.39
N ALA A 37 -5.93 -5.10 6.63
CA ALA A 37 -7.26 -4.56 6.89
C ALA A 37 -7.39 -3.12 6.39
N TYR A 38 -6.33 -2.32 6.58
CA TYR A 38 -6.28 -0.95 6.09
C TYR A 38 -6.44 -0.89 4.56
N ILE A 39 -5.72 -1.77 3.86
CA ILE A 39 -5.77 -1.83 2.40
C ILE A 39 -7.12 -2.33 1.92
N ARG A 40 -7.67 -3.37 2.54
CA ARG A 40 -8.96 -3.95 2.15
C ARG A 40 -10.13 -2.98 2.36
N LYS A 41 -10.03 -2.06 3.32
CA LYS A 41 -11.03 -1.02 3.48
C LYS A 41 -11.07 -0.04 2.31
N ARG A 42 -9.94 0.18 1.67
CA ARG A 42 -9.83 1.09 0.53
C ARG A 42 -10.17 0.45 -0.80
N HIS A 43 -10.08 -0.87 -0.86
CA HIS A 43 -10.32 -1.62 -2.09
C HIS A 43 -11.42 -2.64 -1.85
N LYS A 44 -12.57 -2.41 -2.47
CA LYS A 44 -13.75 -3.26 -2.30
C LYS A 44 -13.92 -4.26 -3.45
N GLU A 45 -12.94 -4.35 -4.33
CA GLU A 45 -12.98 -5.27 -5.46
C GLU A 45 -12.83 -6.71 -4.98
N LYS A 46 -13.56 -7.63 -5.61
CA LYS A 46 -13.51 -9.05 -5.25
C LYS A 46 -12.25 -9.75 -5.77
N ASP A 47 -11.65 -9.22 -6.83
CA ASP A 47 -10.47 -9.82 -7.48
C ASP A 47 -9.16 -9.18 -6.99
N LEU A 48 -9.14 -8.77 -5.75
CA LEU A 48 -7.99 -8.10 -5.17
C LEU A 48 -6.88 -9.12 -4.86
N VAL A 49 -5.70 -8.90 -5.43
CA VAL A 49 -4.51 -9.69 -5.14
C VAL A 49 -3.55 -8.85 -4.31
N LEU A 50 -3.15 -9.37 -3.16
CA LEU A 50 -2.22 -8.70 -2.26
C LEU A 50 -0.94 -9.51 -2.15
N GLU A 51 0.20 -8.85 -2.32
CA GLU A 51 1.51 -9.43 -2.07
C GLU A 51 2.22 -8.60 -1.01
N ARG A 52 2.76 -9.28 -0.01
CA ARG A 52 3.48 -8.62 1.08
C ARG A 52 4.97 -8.88 0.96
N GLU A 53 5.76 -7.83 1.16
CA GLU A 53 7.20 -7.92 1.24
C GLU A 53 7.67 -7.24 2.53
N ASP A 54 8.43 -7.97 3.34
CA ASP A 54 9.03 -7.43 4.55
C ASP A 54 10.48 -7.05 4.26
N LEU A 55 10.83 -5.80 4.53
CA LEU A 55 12.18 -5.31 4.30
C LEU A 55 13.05 -5.49 5.54
N PRO A 56 14.39 -5.60 5.35
CA PRO A 56 15.30 -5.81 6.48
C PRO A 56 15.28 -4.71 7.54
N ASN A 57 14.88 -3.49 7.16
CA ASN A 57 14.81 -2.35 8.08
C ASN A 57 13.49 -2.29 8.87
N GLY A 58 12.63 -3.30 8.74
CA GLY A 58 11.35 -3.34 9.44
C GLY A 58 10.19 -2.71 8.68
N ASN A 59 10.43 -2.14 7.51
CA ASN A 59 9.38 -1.59 6.69
C ASN A 59 8.61 -2.70 5.98
N VAL A 60 7.35 -2.45 5.67
CA VAL A 60 6.48 -3.41 5.01
C VAL A 60 5.94 -2.80 3.72
N ILE A 61 5.99 -3.56 2.66
CA ILE A 61 5.44 -3.15 1.37
C ILE A 61 4.33 -4.12 0.98
N TYR A 62 3.19 -3.57 0.57
CA TYR A 62 2.10 -4.34 -0.02
C TYR A 62 1.92 -3.92 -1.47
N VAL A 63 1.92 -4.89 -2.36
CA VAL A 63 1.56 -4.68 -3.76
C VAL A 63 0.13 -5.13 -3.94
N VAL A 64 -0.71 -4.23 -4.42
CA VAL A 64 -2.12 -4.48 -4.64
C VAL A 64 -2.37 -4.50 -6.14
N MET A 65 -2.89 -5.61 -6.62
CA MET A 65 -3.22 -5.74 -8.03
C MET A 65 -4.71 -5.99 -8.20
N THR A 66 -5.34 -5.17 -9.01
CA THR A 66 -6.69 -5.38 -9.49
C THR A 66 -6.62 -5.67 -10.99
N ALA A 67 -7.76 -5.95 -11.63
CA ALA A 67 -7.79 -6.31 -13.05
C ALA A 67 -7.16 -5.26 -13.97
N GLU A 68 -7.11 -3.98 -13.55
CA GLU A 68 -6.67 -2.88 -14.40
C GLU A 68 -5.54 -2.04 -13.84
N ILE A 69 -5.29 -2.09 -12.53
CA ILE A 69 -4.37 -1.16 -11.88
C ILE A 69 -3.47 -1.88 -10.89
N LYS A 70 -2.19 -1.54 -10.93
CA LYS A 70 -1.22 -1.98 -9.92
C LYS A 70 -0.97 -0.83 -8.97
N GLN A 71 -0.99 -1.09 -7.68
CA GLN A 71 -0.73 -0.12 -6.63
C GLN A 71 0.27 -0.68 -5.62
N ARG A 72 1.02 0.21 -4.98
CA ARG A 72 1.96 -0.18 -3.95
C ARG A 72 1.78 0.69 -2.71
N TYR A 73 1.68 0.05 -1.57
CA TYR A 73 1.64 0.71 -0.27
C TYR A 73 2.92 0.41 0.49
N SER A 74 3.66 1.45 0.84
CA SER A 74 4.88 1.31 1.64
C SER A 74 4.61 1.85 3.03
N PHE A 75 4.79 1.03 4.05
CA PHE A 75 4.55 1.40 5.44
C PHE A 75 5.89 1.55 6.17
N THR A 76 6.14 2.75 6.67
CA THR A 76 7.34 3.07 7.44
C THR A 76 6.92 3.51 8.83
N GLU A 77 7.40 2.82 9.86
CA GLU A 77 7.07 3.18 11.24
C GLU A 77 7.68 4.53 11.60
N ILE A 78 6.87 5.38 12.22
CA ILE A 78 7.30 6.69 12.69
C ILE A 78 7.65 6.57 14.18
N TYR A 79 8.88 6.94 14.51
CA TYR A 79 9.36 6.90 15.91
C TYR A 79 9.22 8.26 16.58
#